data_637f00550ee6420f864089e06ab1cea6
#
_entry.id   637f00550ee6420f864089e06ab1cea6
#
_cell.length_a   1.000
_cell.length_b   1.000
_cell.length_c   1.000
_cell.angle_alpha   90.00
_cell.angle_beta   90.00
_cell.angle_gamma   90.00
#
_symmetry.space_group_name_H-M   'P 1'
#
loop_
_entity.id
_entity.type
_entity.pdbx_description
1 polymer ?
#
loop_
_entity_poly.entity_id
_entity_poly.type
_entity_poly.pdbx_seq_one_letter_code
_entity_poly.pdbx_strand_id
1 'polypeptide(L)'
;MSQYFELHPQNPQLRLIRRAVEIVRAGGLIVYPTDSCYALGCHIGDKDALDRIRRIREADRHHHFTLVCRDLAEIARYAKVETWQFRMLKSATPGPYTFLLAATRETPRRLQHEKRRTIGIRVPDHEVTRLLLAELGEPLMSSTLLLPGDELPLTDGREIRNRLEHQVDCVLDGGHCGIEPTTVVDLAVTPPAVTRIGRGSLQTLGL
;
A
#
# COMPACT_ATOMS: atom_id res chain seq x y z
N MET A 1 4.99 23.17 0.58
CA MET A 1 4.60 22.78 -0.80
C MET A 1 5.12 21.39 -1.08
N SER A 2 4.26 20.48 -1.53
CA SER A 2 4.65 19.13 -1.90
C SER A 2 5.53 19.12 -3.17
N GLN A 3 6.52 18.25 -3.20
CA GLN A 3 7.23 17.95 -4.44
C GLN A 3 6.31 17.16 -5.38
N TYR A 4 6.47 17.35 -6.68
CA TYR A 4 5.69 16.66 -7.71
C TYR A 4 6.64 16.06 -8.74
N PHE A 5 6.57 14.75 -8.90
CA PHE A 5 7.43 14.01 -9.81
C PHE A 5 6.56 13.32 -10.87
N GLU A 6 6.61 13.79 -12.08
CA GLU A 6 6.01 13.13 -13.23
C GLU A 6 6.93 12.00 -13.68
N LEU A 7 6.45 10.77 -13.58
CA LEU A 7 7.20 9.55 -13.83
C LEU A 7 6.64 8.83 -15.06
N HIS A 8 7.53 8.34 -15.91
CA HIS A 8 7.09 7.47 -16.98
C HIS A 8 6.54 6.15 -16.41
N PRO A 9 5.29 5.76 -16.70
CA PRO A 9 4.62 4.65 -16.01
C PRO A 9 5.31 3.29 -16.18
N GLN A 10 5.96 3.05 -17.33
CA GLN A 10 6.64 1.78 -17.64
C GLN A 10 8.17 1.85 -17.49
N ASN A 11 8.75 3.06 -17.46
CA ASN A 11 10.19 3.26 -17.30
C ASN A 11 10.47 4.47 -16.41
N PRO A 12 10.14 4.39 -15.12
CA PRO A 12 10.27 5.51 -14.20
C PRO A 12 11.72 5.96 -14.05
N GLN A 13 11.92 7.26 -13.96
CA GLN A 13 13.25 7.85 -13.81
C GLN A 13 13.81 7.54 -12.40
N LEU A 14 14.83 6.71 -12.33
CA LEU A 14 15.42 6.23 -11.08
C LEU A 14 15.86 7.37 -10.15
N ARG A 15 16.35 8.50 -10.72
CA ARG A 15 16.72 9.69 -9.93
C ARG A 15 15.53 10.24 -9.13
N LEU A 16 14.34 10.28 -9.71
CA LEU A 16 13.13 10.78 -9.05
C LEU A 16 12.62 9.78 -8.00
N ILE A 17 12.73 8.48 -8.28
CA ILE A 17 12.42 7.41 -7.31
C ILE A 17 13.34 7.53 -6.09
N ARG A 18 14.66 7.70 -6.28
CA ARG A 18 15.61 7.88 -5.17
C ARG A 18 15.29 9.11 -4.34
N ARG A 19 14.88 10.20 -5.00
CA ARG A 19 14.45 11.40 -4.28
C ARG A 19 13.19 11.16 -3.43
N ALA A 20 12.23 10.39 -3.94
CA ALA A 20 11.06 10.00 -3.15
C ALA A 20 11.44 9.11 -1.95
N VAL A 21 12.38 8.18 -2.13
CA VAL A 21 12.93 7.35 -1.04
C VAL A 21 13.58 8.19 0.05
N GLU A 22 14.36 9.21 -0.32
CA GLU A 22 14.94 10.15 0.65
C GLU A 22 13.85 10.85 1.48
N ILE A 23 12.77 11.29 0.82
CA ILE A 23 11.62 11.92 1.50
C ILE A 23 10.99 10.94 2.49
N VAL A 24 10.73 9.70 2.07
CA VAL A 24 10.15 8.66 2.94
C VAL A 24 11.05 8.38 4.14
N ARG A 25 12.37 8.22 3.93
CA ARG A 25 13.35 7.97 5.00
C ARG A 25 13.49 9.14 5.98
N ALA A 26 13.22 10.35 5.52
CA ALA A 26 13.18 11.56 6.35
C ALA A 26 11.85 11.74 7.12
N GLY A 27 10.95 10.76 7.12
CA GLY A 27 9.64 10.82 7.78
C GLY A 27 8.56 11.49 6.93
N GLY A 28 8.81 11.66 5.63
CA GLY A 28 7.84 12.25 4.70
C GLY A 28 6.71 11.30 4.33
N LEU A 29 5.58 11.90 3.99
CA LEU A 29 4.39 11.25 3.47
C LEU A 29 4.31 11.45 1.97
N ILE A 30 4.18 10.38 1.22
CA ILE A 30 4.07 10.41 -0.24
C ILE A 30 2.73 9.91 -0.73
N VAL A 31 2.32 10.37 -1.92
CA VAL A 31 1.29 9.74 -2.75
C VAL A 31 1.99 9.01 -3.88
N TYR A 32 1.57 7.78 -4.17
CA TYR A 32 2.18 6.97 -5.22
C TYR A 32 1.14 6.09 -5.92
N PRO A 33 1.33 5.78 -7.22
CA PRO A 33 0.40 4.98 -8.00
C PRO A 33 0.54 3.50 -7.65
N THR A 34 -0.55 2.74 -7.80
CA THR A 34 -0.56 1.27 -7.70
C THR A 34 -1.38 0.66 -8.84
N ASP A 35 -1.41 -0.66 -8.91
CA ASP A 35 -2.23 -1.44 -9.84
C ASP A 35 -3.75 -1.38 -9.56
N SER A 36 -4.17 -0.70 -8.50
CA SER A 36 -5.58 -0.48 -8.15
C SER A 36 -5.94 1.00 -8.13
N CYS A 37 -5.45 1.75 -7.15
CA CYS A 37 -5.70 3.18 -6.95
C CYS A 37 -4.41 3.86 -6.53
N TYR A 38 -4.37 5.20 -6.56
CA TYR A 38 -3.35 5.94 -5.83
C TYR A 38 -3.42 5.64 -4.33
N ALA A 39 -2.27 5.65 -3.68
CA ALA A 39 -2.16 5.37 -2.26
C ALA A 39 -1.30 6.42 -1.53
N LEU A 40 -1.61 6.64 -0.26
CA LEU A 40 -0.74 7.33 0.69
C LEU A 40 0.28 6.32 1.23
N GLY A 41 1.54 6.72 1.33
CA GLY A 41 2.61 5.85 1.84
C GLY A 41 3.62 6.58 2.69
N CYS A 42 4.11 5.91 3.73
CA CYS A 42 5.19 6.41 4.56
C CYS A 42 6.05 5.27 5.10
N HIS A 43 7.14 5.61 5.78
CA HIS A 43 8.03 4.65 6.41
C HIS A 43 7.30 3.82 7.48
N ILE A 44 7.57 2.51 7.53
CA ILE A 44 6.92 1.55 8.43
C ILE A 44 7.06 1.90 9.92
N GLY A 45 8.16 2.56 10.28
CA GLY A 45 8.48 2.97 11.65
C GLY A 45 7.87 4.30 12.08
N ASP A 46 7.40 5.12 11.16
CA ASP A 46 7.05 6.51 11.43
C ASP A 46 5.63 6.68 11.96
N LYS A 47 5.54 7.07 13.24
CA LYS A 47 4.25 7.33 13.90
C LYS A 47 3.61 8.62 13.42
N ASP A 48 4.41 9.67 13.23
CA ASP A 48 3.87 11.00 12.91
C ASP A 48 3.35 11.04 11.48
N ALA A 49 4.04 10.37 10.54
CA ALA A 49 3.55 10.18 9.18
C ALA A 49 2.26 9.32 9.15
N LEU A 50 2.16 8.27 9.99
CA LEU A 50 0.95 7.48 10.16
C LEU A 50 -0.23 8.34 10.63
N ASP A 51 -0.01 9.19 11.63
CA ASP A 51 -1.05 10.06 12.17
C ASP A 51 -1.45 11.15 11.16
N ARG A 52 -0.54 11.56 10.25
CA ARG A 52 -0.87 12.42 9.10
C ARG A 52 -1.81 11.70 8.13
N ILE A 53 -1.55 10.43 7.78
CA ILE A 53 -2.46 9.64 6.93
C ILE A 53 -3.84 9.55 7.55
N ARG A 54 -3.93 9.27 8.85
CA ARG A 54 -5.22 9.22 9.55
C ARG A 54 -5.98 10.54 9.44
N ARG A 55 -5.31 11.67 9.62
CA ARG A 55 -5.93 13.01 9.50
C ARG A 55 -6.41 13.29 8.09
N ILE A 56 -5.60 13.01 7.06
CA ILE A 56 -5.96 13.21 5.65
C ILE A 56 -7.20 12.39 5.28
N ARG A 57 -7.31 11.16 5.79
CA ARG A 57 -8.40 10.25 5.49
C ARG A 57 -9.58 10.36 6.45
N GLU A 58 -9.48 11.18 7.48
CA GLU A 58 -10.42 11.18 8.62
C GLU A 58 -10.70 9.74 9.12
N ALA A 59 -9.67 8.90 9.01
CA ALA A 59 -9.78 7.51 9.38
C ALA A 59 -9.80 7.35 10.90
N ASP A 60 -10.71 6.53 11.40
CA ASP A 60 -10.74 6.21 12.80
C ASP A 60 -9.47 5.45 13.25
N ARG A 61 -9.30 5.32 14.56
CA ARG A 61 -8.13 4.61 15.14
C ARG A 61 -8.12 3.10 14.83
N HIS A 62 -9.23 2.55 14.37
CA HIS A 62 -9.35 1.14 13.98
C HIS A 62 -9.08 0.92 12.49
N HIS A 63 -8.80 1.99 11.73
CA HIS A 63 -8.45 1.87 10.33
C HIS A 63 -7.22 0.97 10.14
N HIS A 64 -7.39 -0.08 9.34
CA HIS A 64 -6.33 -1.03 9.07
C HIS A 64 -5.43 -0.54 7.95
N PHE A 65 -4.17 -0.33 8.28
CA PHE A 65 -3.13 -0.05 7.30
C PHE A 65 -2.63 -1.34 6.66
N THR A 66 -2.05 -1.19 5.48
CA THR A 66 -1.50 -2.30 4.71
C THR A 66 0.01 -2.11 4.56
N LEU A 67 0.79 -3.16 4.74
CA LEU A 67 2.18 -3.19 4.33
C LEU A 67 2.26 -3.51 2.84
N VAL A 68 2.87 -2.61 2.09
CA VAL A 68 3.17 -2.82 0.68
C VAL A 68 4.58 -3.35 0.59
N CYS A 69 4.68 -4.62 0.23
CA CYS A 69 5.92 -5.37 0.15
C CYS A 69 6.41 -5.49 -1.30
N ARG A 70 7.70 -5.67 -1.46
CA ARG A 70 8.35 -5.85 -2.76
C ARG A 70 8.07 -7.22 -3.35
N ASP A 71 8.06 -8.26 -2.50
CA ASP A 71 7.98 -9.66 -2.92
C ASP A 71 7.50 -10.59 -1.78
N LEU A 72 7.35 -11.87 -2.10
CA LEU A 72 6.94 -12.90 -1.14
C LEU A 72 7.94 -13.11 0.00
N ALA A 73 9.24 -12.91 -0.24
CA ALA A 73 10.27 -13.06 0.79
C ALA A 73 10.12 -11.97 1.85
N GLU A 74 9.82 -10.74 1.41
CA GLU A 74 9.56 -9.65 2.32
C GLU A 74 8.26 -9.85 3.11
N ILE A 75 7.20 -10.42 2.49
CA ILE A 75 5.98 -10.82 3.22
C ILE A 75 6.32 -11.78 4.38
N ALA A 76 7.12 -12.80 4.13
CA ALA A 76 7.49 -13.81 5.13
C ALA A 76 8.27 -13.22 6.34
N ARG A 77 8.90 -12.06 6.18
CA ARG A 77 9.53 -11.34 7.29
C ARG A 77 8.49 -10.72 8.24
N TYR A 78 7.41 -10.15 7.69
CA TYR A 78 6.41 -9.39 8.46
C TYR A 78 5.15 -10.17 8.82
N ALA A 79 4.87 -11.27 8.12
CA ALA A 79 3.74 -12.14 8.41
C ALA A 79 4.14 -13.61 8.50
N LYS A 80 3.42 -14.36 9.33
CA LYS A 80 3.52 -15.81 9.36
C LYS A 80 2.77 -16.37 8.17
N VAL A 81 3.45 -17.20 7.38
CA VAL A 81 2.89 -17.78 6.16
C VAL A 81 3.01 -19.30 6.20
N GLU A 82 1.88 -19.98 6.20
CA GLU A 82 1.80 -21.43 6.09
C GLU A 82 1.91 -21.87 4.62
N THR A 83 2.19 -23.15 4.37
CA THR A 83 2.41 -23.68 3.02
C THR A 83 1.22 -23.45 2.08
N TRP A 84 0.00 -23.61 2.55
CA TRP A 84 -1.20 -23.38 1.75
C TRP A 84 -1.42 -21.89 1.44
N GLN A 85 -1.17 -21.01 2.43
CA GLN A 85 -1.20 -19.56 2.25
C GLN A 85 -0.16 -19.11 1.22
N PHE A 86 1.07 -19.66 1.31
CA PHE A 86 2.13 -19.35 0.35
C PHE A 86 1.74 -19.69 -1.10
N ARG A 87 1.07 -20.80 -1.33
CA ARG A 87 0.58 -21.18 -2.67
C ARG A 87 -0.41 -20.15 -3.20
N MET A 88 -1.35 -19.70 -2.37
CA MET A 88 -2.34 -18.69 -2.72
C MET A 88 -1.69 -17.32 -2.96
N LEU A 89 -0.77 -16.90 -2.10
CA LEU A 89 0.00 -15.68 -2.30
C LEU A 89 0.77 -15.72 -3.63
N LYS A 90 1.43 -16.84 -3.92
CA LYS A 90 2.23 -17.01 -5.15
C LYS A 90 1.40 -16.93 -6.43
N SER A 91 0.15 -17.39 -6.43
CA SER A 91 -0.74 -17.32 -7.61
C SER A 91 -1.28 -15.91 -7.86
N ALA A 92 -1.31 -15.05 -6.85
CA ALA A 92 -1.99 -13.75 -6.88
C ALA A 92 -1.06 -12.54 -6.69
N THR A 93 0.24 -12.76 -6.53
CA THR A 93 1.23 -11.68 -6.38
C THR A 93 2.34 -11.76 -7.42
N PRO A 94 2.74 -10.61 -8.00
CA PRO A 94 2.17 -9.27 -7.79
C PRO A 94 0.75 -9.14 -8.35
N GLY A 95 -0.08 -8.28 -7.73
CA GLY A 95 -1.46 -8.08 -8.19
C GLY A 95 -2.36 -7.32 -7.22
N PRO A 96 -3.61 -7.06 -7.64
CA PRO A 96 -4.54 -6.17 -6.93
C PRO A 96 -5.25 -6.87 -5.75
N TYR A 97 -4.46 -7.51 -4.90
CA TYR A 97 -4.94 -8.20 -3.70
C TYR A 97 -4.34 -7.61 -2.43
N THR A 98 -5.09 -7.73 -1.34
CA THR A 98 -4.63 -7.50 0.03
C THR A 98 -4.95 -8.74 0.85
N PHE A 99 -3.94 -9.30 1.50
CA PHE A 99 -4.09 -10.49 2.34
C PHE A 99 -3.96 -10.13 3.81
N LEU A 100 -4.92 -10.56 4.63
CA LEU A 100 -4.81 -10.45 6.08
C LEU A 100 -4.11 -11.70 6.60
N LEU A 101 -2.96 -11.52 7.24
CA LEU A 101 -2.10 -12.59 7.76
C LEU A 101 -1.75 -12.35 9.22
N ALA A 102 -1.41 -13.40 9.95
CA ALA A 102 -0.89 -13.28 11.31
C ALA A 102 0.47 -12.57 11.28
N ALA A 103 0.59 -11.47 12.03
CA ALA A 103 1.79 -10.65 12.06
C ALA A 103 2.95 -11.37 12.79
N THR A 104 4.18 -11.13 12.36
CA THR A 104 5.39 -11.49 13.09
C THR A 104 5.75 -10.42 14.12
N ARG A 105 6.85 -10.64 14.85
CA ARG A 105 7.41 -9.65 15.80
C ARG A 105 8.04 -8.46 15.10
N GLU A 106 8.45 -8.61 13.83
CA GLU A 106 9.01 -7.55 12.99
C GLU A 106 7.96 -6.49 12.60
N THR A 107 6.68 -6.86 12.61
CA THR A 107 5.59 -5.93 12.33
C THR A 107 5.31 -5.06 13.55
N PRO A 108 5.42 -3.72 13.45
CA PRO A 108 5.12 -2.81 14.56
C PRO A 108 3.70 -3.03 15.11
N ARG A 109 3.57 -3.12 16.43
CA ARG A 109 2.29 -3.43 17.10
C ARG A 109 1.16 -2.49 16.70
N ARG A 110 1.46 -1.21 16.46
CA ARG A 110 0.48 -0.17 16.05
C ARG A 110 -0.11 -0.39 14.66
N LEU A 111 0.52 -1.24 13.83
CA LEU A 111 0.02 -1.61 12.50
C LEU A 111 -0.80 -2.89 12.53
N GLN A 112 -0.72 -3.66 13.60
CA GLN A 112 -1.46 -4.90 13.76
C GLN A 112 -2.89 -4.63 14.23
N HIS A 113 -3.82 -5.47 13.79
CA HIS A 113 -5.16 -5.51 14.38
C HIS A 113 -5.08 -5.77 15.88
N GLU A 114 -5.69 -4.94 16.71
CA GLU A 114 -5.53 -4.96 18.18
C GLU A 114 -5.77 -6.33 18.81
N LYS A 115 -6.86 -7.01 18.44
CA LYS A 115 -7.25 -8.31 19.01
C LYS A 115 -6.65 -9.49 18.26
N ARG A 116 -6.72 -9.49 16.92
CA ARG A 116 -6.36 -10.63 16.07
C ARG A 116 -4.88 -10.74 15.76
N ARG A 117 -4.11 -9.67 16.02
CA ARG A 117 -2.67 -9.57 15.68
C ARG A 117 -2.39 -9.87 14.21
N THR A 118 -3.31 -9.49 13.33
CA THR A 118 -3.18 -9.59 11.89
C THR A 118 -2.70 -8.28 11.28
N ILE A 119 -2.12 -8.38 10.09
CA ILE A 119 -1.69 -7.26 9.26
C ILE A 119 -2.16 -7.46 7.83
N GLY A 120 -2.62 -6.40 7.16
CA GLY A 120 -2.86 -6.41 5.74
C GLY A 120 -1.56 -6.29 4.96
N ILE A 121 -1.34 -7.15 3.98
CA ILE A 121 -0.12 -7.17 3.15
C ILE A 121 -0.51 -7.27 1.68
N ARG A 122 0.25 -6.58 0.80
CA ARG A 122 0.11 -6.69 -0.65
C ARG A 122 1.45 -6.54 -1.37
N VAL A 123 1.52 -7.08 -2.58
CA VAL A 123 2.60 -6.84 -3.55
C VAL A 123 1.95 -6.28 -4.82
N PRO A 124 1.99 -4.95 -5.05
CA PRO A 124 1.35 -4.34 -6.23
C PRO A 124 2.08 -4.67 -7.52
N ASP A 125 1.32 -4.84 -8.60
CA ASP A 125 1.84 -4.95 -9.96
C ASP A 125 1.87 -3.57 -10.63
N HIS A 126 2.82 -2.72 -10.20
CA HIS A 126 3.01 -1.38 -10.75
C HIS A 126 4.48 -0.98 -10.75
N GLU A 127 5.01 -0.58 -11.90
CA GLU A 127 6.45 -0.37 -12.09
C GLU A 127 7.03 0.72 -11.18
N VAL A 128 6.34 1.86 -11.02
CA VAL A 128 6.76 2.94 -10.11
C VAL A 128 6.86 2.41 -8.67
N THR A 129 5.86 1.66 -8.21
CA THR A 129 5.83 1.10 -6.86
C THR A 129 6.91 0.05 -6.67
N ARG A 130 7.11 -0.82 -7.67
CA ARG A 130 8.14 -1.85 -7.65
C ARG A 130 9.54 -1.25 -7.48
N LEU A 131 9.87 -0.21 -8.27
CA LEU A 131 11.15 0.49 -8.16
C LEU A 131 11.28 1.26 -6.84
N LEU A 132 10.21 1.90 -6.37
CA LEU A 132 10.21 2.60 -5.10
C LEU A 132 10.56 1.65 -3.94
N LEU A 133 9.93 0.48 -3.87
CA LEU A 133 10.20 -0.53 -2.85
C LEU A 133 11.59 -1.15 -2.99
N ALA A 134 12.08 -1.36 -4.21
CA ALA A 134 13.43 -1.86 -4.46
C ALA A 134 14.51 -0.89 -3.95
N GLU A 135 14.37 0.41 -4.22
CA GLU A 135 15.30 1.45 -3.75
C GLU A 135 15.15 1.73 -2.25
N LEU A 136 13.94 1.61 -1.69
CA LEU A 136 13.71 1.78 -0.26
C LEU A 136 14.32 0.63 0.55
N GLY A 137 14.24 -0.62 0.05
CA GLY A 137 14.78 -1.81 0.71
C GLY A 137 13.94 -2.33 1.87
N GLU A 138 12.74 -1.79 2.07
CA GLU A 138 11.79 -2.14 3.12
C GLU A 138 10.35 -1.84 2.68
N PRO A 139 9.32 -2.44 3.33
CA PRO A 139 7.94 -2.18 2.95
C PRO A 139 7.50 -0.77 3.31
N LEU A 140 6.55 -0.25 2.53
CA LEU A 140 5.82 0.97 2.86
C LEU A 140 4.59 0.63 3.71
N MET A 141 4.35 1.45 4.73
CA MET A 141 3.04 1.49 5.34
C MET A 141 2.12 2.33 4.46
N SER A 142 0.95 1.79 4.14
CA SER A 142 0.10 2.33 3.08
C SER A 142 -1.38 2.34 3.43
N SER A 143 -2.08 3.28 2.80
CA SER A 143 -3.54 3.36 2.77
C SER A 143 -4.00 3.89 1.42
N THR A 144 -5.10 3.37 0.89
CA THR A 144 -5.72 3.89 -0.35
C THR A 144 -6.00 5.38 -0.22
N LEU A 145 -5.71 6.16 -1.25
CA LEU A 145 -6.03 7.58 -1.31
C LEU A 145 -7.52 7.76 -1.65
N LEU A 146 -8.33 7.79 -0.63
CA LEU A 146 -9.76 8.15 -0.69
C LEU A 146 -9.97 9.26 0.33
N LEU A 147 -10.30 10.46 -0.11
CA LEU A 147 -10.49 11.60 0.77
C LEU A 147 -11.90 11.62 1.37
N PRO A 148 -12.06 12.26 2.53
CA PRO A 148 -13.38 12.42 3.14
C PRO A 148 -14.36 13.13 2.21
N GLY A 149 -15.57 12.59 2.11
CA GLY A 149 -16.60 13.10 1.22
C GLY A 149 -16.50 12.66 -0.26
N ASP A 150 -15.39 12.03 -0.66
CA ASP A 150 -15.28 11.46 -1.99
C ASP A 150 -15.87 10.03 -2.01
N GLU A 151 -16.67 9.74 -3.03
CA GLU A 151 -17.20 8.38 -3.25
C GLU A 151 -16.14 7.47 -3.92
N LEU A 152 -15.24 8.05 -4.70
CA LEU A 152 -14.22 7.33 -5.49
C LEU A 152 -12.82 7.89 -5.21
N PRO A 153 -11.77 7.05 -5.28
CA PRO A 153 -10.39 7.50 -5.19
C PRO A 153 -10.03 8.46 -6.33
N LEU A 154 -9.14 9.41 -6.02
CA LEU A 154 -8.55 10.28 -7.03
C LEU A 154 -7.67 9.48 -7.99
N THR A 155 -7.71 9.82 -9.28
CA THR A 155 -7.05 9.08 -10.36
C THR A 155 -5.98 9.86 -11.10
N ASP A 156 -5.96 11.19 -10.93
CA ASP A 156 -5.06 12.11 -11.63
C ASP A 156 -4.05 12.73 -10.66
N GLY A 157 -2.75 12.64 -11.01
CA GLY A 157 -1.67 13.11 -10.13
C GLY A 157 -1.66 14.63 -9.92
N ARG A 158 -2.10 15.42 -10.91
CA ARG A 158 -2.18 16.90 -10.78
C ARG A 158 -3.32 17.32 -9.89
N GLU A 159 -4.48 16.68 -10.02
CA GLU A 159 -5.61 16.89 -9.12
C GLU A 159 -5.23 16.52 -7.68
N ILE A 160 -4.58 15.36 -7.49
CA ILE A 160 -4.07 14.92 -6.18
C ILE A 160 -3.14 15.97 -5.58
N ARG A 161 -2.17 16.48 -6.37
CA ARG A 161 -1.27 17.53 -5.91
C ARG A 161 -2.03 18.78 -5.46
N ASN A 162 -2.99 19.25 -6.27
CA ASN A 162 -3.76 20.47 -5.97
C ASN A 162 -4.55 20.32 -4.65
N ARG A 163 -5.12 19.14 -4.41
CA ARG A 163 -5.92 18.88 -3.20
C ARG A 163 -5.07 18.64 -1.94
N LEU A 164 -3.84 18.12 -2.11
CA LEU A 164 -2.99 17.66 -0.99
C LEU A 164 -1.67 18.43 -0.86
N GLU A 165 -1.49 19.54 -1.57
CA GLU A 165 -0.21 20.27 -1.66
C GLU A 165 0.45 20.56 -0.30
N HIS A 166 -0.34 20.82 0.73
CA HIS A 166 0.15 21.16 2.08
C HIS A 166 0.04 19.98 3.08
N GLN A 167 -0.46 18.84 2.64
CA GLN A 167 -0.73 17.69 3.51
C GLN A 167 0.24 16.54 3.29
N VAL A 168 0.84 16.44 2.08
CA VAL A 168 1.85 15.44 1.72
C VAL A 168 3.14 16.09 1.30
N ASP A 169 4.26 15.36 1.36
CA ASP A 169 5.59 15.90 1.04
C ASP A 169 5.95 15.67 -0.43
N CYS A 170 5.37 14.64 -1.06
CA CYS A 170 5.61 14.34 -2.46
C CYS A 170 4.41 13.62 -3.10
N VAL A 171 4.17 13.93 -4.37
CA VAL A 171 3.26 13.18 -5.24
C VAL A 171 4.07 12.57 -6.38
N LEU A 172 4.03 11.24 -6.49
CA LEU A 172 4.59 10.49 -7.61
C LEU A 172 3.48 10.28 -8.63
N ASP A 173 3.51 11.03 -9.71
CA ASP A 173 2.56 10.89 -10.80
C ASP A 173 3.08 9.85 -11.80
N GLY A 174 2.52 8.66 -11.78
CA GLY A 174 2.80 7.57 -12.72
C GLY A 174 1.72 7.42 -13.80
N GLY A 175 0.92 8.46 -14.02
CA GLY A 175 -0.22 8.43 -14.92
C GLY A 175 -1.53 8.07 -14.21
N HIS A 176 -2.54 7.78 -15.00
CA HIS A 176 -3.90 7.52 -14.50
C HIS A 176 -4.00 6.17 -13.77
N CYS A 177 -4.44 6.17 -12.52
CA CYS A 177 -4.78 4.96 -11.77
C CYS A 177 -6.27 4.64 -11.84
N GLY A 178 -6.62 3.39 -11.54
CA GLY A 178 -8.01 2.98 -11.42
C GLY A 178 -8.71 3.52 -10.17
N ILE A 179 -9.99 3.22 -10.06
CA ILE A 179 -10.86 3.57 -8.93
C ILE A 179 -11.25 2.35 -8.10
N GLU A 180 -11.03 1.16 -8.63
CA GLU A 180 -11.45 -0.08 -8.00
C GLU A 180 -10.41 -0.54 -6.98
N PRO A 181 -10.79 -0.73 -5.69
CA PRO A 181 -9.87 -1.14 -4.65
C PRO A 181 -9.44 -2.60 -4.83
N THR A 182 -8.45 -3.02 -4.04
CA THR A 182 -8.00 -4.42 -4.02
C THR A 182 -9.08 -5.36 -3.49
N THR A 183 -9.08 -6.60 -3.99
CA THR A 183 -9.77 -7.72 -3.33
C THR A 183 -9.05 -8.04 -2.03
N VAL A 184 -9.80 -8.17 -0.92
CA VAL A 184 -9.24 -8.45 0.42
C VAL A 184 -9.63 -9.85 0.86
N VAL A 185 -8.62 -10.67 1.16
CA VAL A 185 -8.81 -12.04 1.61
C VAL A 185 -8.18 -12.25 2.97
N ASP A 186 -8.96 -12.72 3.91
CA ASP A 186 -8.50 -13.09 5.25
C ASP A 186 -7.95 -14.52 5.22
N LEU A 187 -6.63 -14.62 5.28
CA LEU A 187 -5.92 -15.89 5.36
C LEU A 187 -5.57 -16.28 6.81
N ALA A 188 -5.90 -15.45 7.78
CA ALA A 188 -5.70 -15.78 9.20
C ALA A 188 -6.84 -16.63 9.77
N VAL A 189 -7.81 -17.01 8.94
CA VAL A 189 -8.91 -17.92 9.26
C VAL A 189 -8.93 -19.12 8.29
N THR A 190 -9.51 -20.22 8.72
CA THR A 190 -9.65 -21.42 7.89
C THR A 190 -11.13 -21.87 7.92
N PRO A 191 -11.80 -21.97 6.76
CA PRO A 191 -11.32 -21.66 5.41
C PRO A 191 -11.04 -20.17 5.20
N PRO A 192 -10.27 -19.78 4.15
CA PRO A 192 -10.05 -18.39 3.79
C PRO A 192 -11.34 -17.63 3.58
N ALA A 193 -11.41 -16.39 4.04
CA ALA A 193 -12.62 -15.57 3.92
C ALA A 193 -12.39 -14.33 3.05
N VAL A 194 -13.22 -14.13 2.03
CA VAL A 194 -13.22 -12.89 1.24
C VAL A 194 -13.94 -11.81 2.03
N THR A 195 -13.22 -10.78 2.46
CA THR A 195 -13.78 -9.68 3.25
C THR A 195 -14.18 -8.47 2.40
N ARG A 196 -13.62 -8.37 1.19
CA ARG A 196 -14.00 -7.38 0.19
C ARG A 196 -13.70 -7.92 -1.21
N ILE A 197 -14.65 -7.81 -2.10
CA ILE A 197 -14.45 -8.03 -3.54
C ILE A 197 -14.00 -6.70 -4.14
N GLY A 198 -12.99 -6.73 -4.97
CA GLY A 198 -12.45 -5.61 -5.71
C GLY A 198 -11.81 -6.10 -7.01
N ARG A 199 -10.80 -5.40 -7.50
CA ARG A 199 -10.17 -5.64 -8.81
C ARG A 199 -9.57 -7.05 -8.98
N GLY A 200 -9.13 -7.69 -7.91
CA GLY A 200 -8.55 -9.05 -7.97
C GLY A 200 -9.63 -10.12 -8.17
N SER A 201 -9.47 -10.98 -9.20
CA SER A 201 -10.40 -12.07 -9.49
C SER A 201 -10.32 -13.18 -8.44
N LEU A 202 -11.48 -13.65 -7.94
CA LEU A 202 -11.53 -14.79 -7.01
C LEU A 202 -11.08 -16.09 -7.68
N GLN A 203 -11.28 -16.23 -8.99
CA GLN A 203 -10.84 -17.42 -9.75
C GLN A 203 -9.33 -17.63 -9.69
N THR A 204 -8.54 -16.55 -9.68
CA THR A 204 -7.07 -16.62 -9.51
C THR A 204 -6.67 -17.26 -8.17
N LEU A 205 -7.53 -17.12 -7.16
CA LEU A 205 -7.33 -17.66 -5.82
C LEU A 205 -7.93 -19.06 -5.63
N GLY A 206 -8.69 -19.55 -6.59
CA GLY A 206 -9.45 -20.79 -6.47
C GLY A 206 -10.63 -20.70 -5.49
N LEU A 207 -11.19 -19.49 -5.35
CA LEU A 207 -12.32 -19.17 -4.47
C LEU A 207 -13.59 -18.87 -5.26
#